data_9306e27880dba8911d90909ff7c29883
#
_entry.id   9306e27880dba8911d90909ff7c29883
#
_cell.length_a   1.000
_cell.length_b   1.000
_cell.length_c   1.000
_cell.angle_alpha   90.00
_cell.angle_beta   90.00
_cell.angle_gamma   90.00
#
_symmetry.space_group_name_H-M   'P 1'
#
loop_
_entity.id
_entity.type
_entity.pdbx_description
1 polymer ?
#
loop_
_entity_poly.entity_id
_entity_poly.type
_entity_poly.pdbx_seq_one_letter_code
_entity_poly.pdbx_strand_id
1 'polypeptide(L)'
;MPAFRFEALDAKGKTVNGLVDADNPKAARAQLRAQALVPLQVDAVVVQSTQTGASRQLFQRRVFSPSALSIWTRQLAGLVVAGLPLERALTALADEAEDPRQSELVAHLRAEVNAGSPFARALSSSPREFDEVYRGVVAAGEQSGQLGSVLDKLATDLEEQQALKSKLIGATLYPAIVSVFAVVIVVALLVFVVPQVAQVFTSSKRALPMLTQFMLGLSAFMQNWGWLLALLLIVGGAGLMVARRDEGFRLRFDAAWLELPLIGRLSRGYNAARFAGTLAMLAGSGVPILKALQAAAETLSNRAMRADAMDALVQVREGAPLASALAAKKRFPGLLSMFARLGEQTGQLPQMLQRAAQQLSTEVQRKALAIATILEPLLIVTMGLVVMLIVMSVMMPIMQMNTWVK
;
A
#
# COMPACT_ATOMS: atom_id res chain seq x y z
N MET A 1 21.85 12.70 24.99
CA MET A 1 21.06 12.68 26.23
C MET A 1 19.77 11.93 25.95
N PRO A 2 19.35 10.97 26.79
CA PRO A 2 18.08 10.29 26.58
C PRO A 2 16.90 11.24 26.73
N ALA A 3 15.86 11.03 25.90
CA ALA A 3 14.62 11.79 26.00
C ALA A 3 13.68 11.13 27.03
N PHE A 4 13.03 11.96 27.86
CA PHE A 4 12.03 11.54 28.84
C PHE A 4 10.69 12.17 28.49
N ARG A 5 9.63 11.34 28.45
CA ARG A 5 8.25 11.83 28.41
C ARG A 5 7.87 12.27 29.81
N PHE A 6 7.28 13.44 29.91
CA PHE A 6 6.76 13.91 31.19
C PHE A 6 5.29 14.28 31.10
N GLU A 7 4.62 14.08 32.22
CA GLU A 7 3.34 14.67 32.56
C GLU A 7 3.55 15.54 33.79
N ALA A 8 3.23 16.82 33.66
CA ALA A 8 3.47 17.80 34.71
C ALA A 8 2.29 18.79 34.85
N LEU A 9 2.13 19.39 36.01
CA LEU A 9 1.17 20.48 36.25
C LEU A 9 1.87 21.81 36.07
N ASP A 10 1.21 22.75 35.38
CA ASP A 10 1.64 24.14 35.33
C ASP A 10 1.23 24.90 36.60
N ALA A 11 1.66 26.16 36.73
CA ALA A 11 1.31 27.02 37.87
C ALA A 11 -0.21 27.28 38.03
N LYS A 12 -1.02 26.96 37.02
CA LYS A 12 -2.49 27.06 37.01
C LYS A 12 -3.20 25.74 37.29
N GLY A 13 -2.44 24.67 37.59
CA GLY A 13 -2.98 23.33 37.85
C GLY A 13 -3.43 22.57 36.59
N LYS A 14 -3.07 23.05 35.41
CA LYS A 14 -3.37 22.35 34.12
C LYS A 14 -2.28 21.35 33.81
N THR A 15 -2.68 20.15 33.40
CA THR A 15 -1.74 19.11 32.97
C THR A 15 -1.09 19.47 31.62
N VAL A 16 0.23 19.44 31.59
CA VAL A 16 1.07 19.68 30.43
C VAL A 16 1.87 18.40 30.19
N ASN A 17 1.81 17.88 28.97
CA ASN A 17 2.57 16.72 28.51
C ASN A 17 3.64 17.18 27.53
N GLY A 18 4.84 16.59 27.58
CA GLY A 18 5.92 16.95 26.69
C GLY A 18 7.10 15.99 26.79
N LEU A 19 8.17 16.35 26.07
CA LEU A 19 9.45 15.66 26.10
C LEU A 19 10.52 16.58 26.68
N VAL A 20 11.43 16.01 27.49
CA VAL A 20 12.58 16.71 28.06
C VAL A 20 13.83 15.86 27.91
N ASP A 21 14.92 16.45 27.46
CA ASP A 21 16.22 15.78 27.33
C ASP A 21 16.99 15.92 28.65
N ALA A 22 17.38 14.78 29.23
CA ALA A 22 18.17 14.77 30.46
C ALA A 22 19.03 13.50 30.54
N ASP A 23 20.09 13.53 31.36
CA ASP A 23 20.97 12.37 31.52
C ASP A 23 20.35 11.23 32.32
N ASN A 24 19.40 11.56 33.18
CA ASN A 24 18.69 10.59 34.00
C ASN A 24 17.31 11.16 34.46
N PRO A 25 16.39 10.29 34.99
CA PRO A 25 15.07 10.76 35.41
C PRO A 25 15.10 11.83 36.53
N LYS A 26 16.16 11.86 37.35
CA LYS A 26 16.35 12.89 38.38
C LYS A 26 16.66 14.25 37.75
N ALA A 27 17.53 14.29 36.75
CA ALA A 27 17.87 15.51 36.04
C ALA A 27 16.65 16.05 35.25
N ALA A 28 15.87 15.16 34.62
CA ALA A 28 14.63 15.53 33.94
C ALA A 28 13.64 16.19 34.90
N ARG A 29 13.42 15.60 36.09
CA ARG A 29 12.55 16.21 37.12
C ARG A 29 13.08 17.55 37.66
N ALA A 30 14.39 17.70 37.75
CA ALA A 30 15.02 18.96 38.17
C ALA A 30 14.82 20.06 37.12
N GLN A 31 14.99 19.76 35.85
CA GLN A 31 14.75 20.64 34.72
C GLN A 31 13.31 21.10 34.63
N LEU A 32 12.34 20.19 34.78
CA LEU A 32 10.89 20.51 34.80
C LEU A 32 10.53 21.46 35.96
N ARG A 33 11.10 21.22 37.16
CA ARG A 33 10.92 22.13 38.31
C ARG A 33 11.51 23.50 38.07
N ALA A 34 12.65 23.58 37.38
CA ALA A 34 13.25 24.88 37.01
C ALA A 34 12.39 25.66 36.00
N GLN A 35 11.53 24.97 35.25
CA GLN A 35 10.52 25.55 34.35
C GLN A 35 9.17 25.82 35.03
N ALA A 36 9.12 25.79 36.36
CA ALA A 36 7.91 25.95 37.16
C ALA A 36 6.81 24.90 36.87
N LEU A 37 7.20 23.72 36.38
CA LEU A 37 6.33 22.57 36.18
C LEU A 37 6.50 21.55 37.31
N VAL A 38 5.37 21.05 37.84
CA VAL A 38 5.38 19.99 38.87
C VAL A 38 5.26 18.65 38.17
N PRO A 39 6.34 17.85 38.06
CA PRO A 39 6.30 16.56 37.34
C PRO A 39 5.45 15.55 38.11
N LEU A 40 4.43 15.01 37.46
CA LEU A 40 3.59 13.92 37.95
C LEU A 40 4.22 12.58 37.56
N GLN A 41 4.60 12.43 36.29
CA GLN A 41 5.21 11.23 35.75
C GLN A 41 6.36 11.60 34.82
N VAL A 42 7.47 10.87 34.91
CA VAL A 42 8.65 11.05 34.03
C VAL A 42 9.18 9.68 33.67
N ASP A 43 8.96 9.28 32.44
CA ASP A 43 9.34 7.98 31.89
C ASP A 43 10.37 8.15 30.78
N ALA A 44 11.37 7.27 30.74
CA ALA A 44 12.32 7.24 29.63
C ALA A 44 11.60 6.81 28.35
N VAL A 45 11.82 7.53 27.24
CA VAL A 45 11.35 7.13 25.92
C VAL A 45 12.21 5.95 25.46
N VAL A 46 11.87 4.75 25.96
CA VAL A 46 12.49 3.50 25.50
C VAL A 46 11.56 2.92 24.45
N VAL A 47 11.95 2.94 23.19
CA VAL A 47 11.36 2.05 22.20
C VAL A 47 11.76 0.63 22.62
N GLN A 48 10.88 -0.02 23.37
CA GLN A 48 11.10 -1.38 23.83
C GLN A 48 11.32 -2.30 22.63
N SER A 49 12.56 -2.63 22.35
CA SER A 49 12.94 -3.88 21.70
C SER A 49 12.62 -5.01 22.67
N THR A 50 11.33 -5.30 22.89
CA THR A 50 10.86 -6.39 23.73
C THR A 50 11.16 -7.71 23.05
N GLN A 51 12.26 -8.34 23.42
CA GLN A 51 12.55 -9.76 23.20
C GLN A 51 11.68 -10.68 24.11
N THR A 52 10.48 -10.26 24.48
CA THR A 52 9.59 -11.14 25.27
C THR A 52 8.16 -10.93 24.82
N GLY A 53 7.68 -11.81 23.92
CA GLY A 53 6.28 -11.94 23.60
C GLY A 53 5.93 -11.86 22.12
N ALA A 54 6.22 -12.91 21.37
CA ALA A 54 5.87 -13.05 19.94
C ALA A 54 4.36 -12.87 19.62
N SER A 55 3.49 -12.84 20.63
CA SER A 55 2.04 -12.77 20.43
C SER A 55 1.44 -11.34 20.46
N ARG A 56 2.13 -10.33 21.05
CA ARG A 56 1.62 -8.93 21.09
C ARG A 56 2.08 -8.05 19.94
N GLN A 57 3.12 -8.46 19.19
CA GLN A 57 3.66 -7.66 18.08
C GLN A 57 2.79 -7.64 16.81
N LEU A 58 1.83 -8.56 16.68
CA LEU A 58 0.99 -8.67 15.47
C LEU A 58 -0.05 -7.55 15.32
N PHE A 59 -0.35 -6.78 16.37
CA PHE A 59 -1.40 -5.75 16.38
C PHE A 59 -0.91 -4.30 16.55
N GLN A 60 0.38 -4.04 16.70
CA GLN A 60 0.86 -2.67 16.72
C GLN A 60 0.78 -2.04 15.31
N ARG A 61 -0.08 -1.04 15.15
CA ARG A 61 -0.18 -0.25 13.92
C ARG A 61 1.14 0.49 13.67
N ARG A 62 1.51 0.66 12.41
CA ARG A 62 2.61 1.53 12.01
C ARG A 62 2.38 2.94 12.54
N VAL A 63 3.43 3.60 12.97
CA VAL A 63 3.41 5.00 13.42
C VAL A 63 3.21 5.91 12.21
N PHE A 64 3.95 5.67 11.13
CA PHE A 64 3.76 6.38 9.87
C PHE A 64 2.88 5.58 8.91
N SER A 65 1.81 6.20 8.40
CA SER A 65 1.20 5.75 7.17
C SER A 65 2.16 6.00 5.99
N PRO A 66 2.04 5.30 4.85
CA PRO A 66 2.90 5.56 3.69
C PRO A 66 2.87 7.03 3.23
N SER A 67 1.71 7.69 3.32
CA SER A 67 1.56 9.11 3.00
C SER A 67 2.25 10.00 4.05
N ALA A 68 2.08 9.68 5.34
CA ALA A 68 2.73 10.44 6.41
C ALA A 68 4.26 10.30 6.35
N LEU A 69 4.79 9.11 6.02
CA LEU A 69 6.23 8.90 5.84
C LEU A 69 6.77 9.74 4.67
N SER A 70 6.04 9.79 3.56
CA SER A 70 6.43 10.60 2.38
C SER A 70 6.50 12.09 2.73
N ILE A 71 5.47 12.62 3.44
CA ILE A 71 5.43 14.02 3.90
C ILE A 71 6.56 14.30 4.87
N TRP A 72 6.74 13.46 5.89
CA TRP A 72 7.81 13.61 6.86
C TRP A 72 9.20 13.59 6.21
N THR A 73 9.43 12.68 5.26
CA THR A 73 10.70 12.61 4.52
C THR A 73 10.93 13.88 3.68
N ARG A 74 9.88 14.42 3.04
CA ARG A 74 9.95 15.69 2.28
C ARG A 74 10.30 16.86 3.18
N GLN A 75 9.69 16.96 4.35
CA GLN A 75 9.97 17.99 5.34
C GLN A 75 11.40 17.90 5.83
N LEU A 76 11.85 16.70 6.22
CA LEU A 76 13.22 16.44 6.64
C LEU A 76 14.22 16.82 5.53
N ALA A 77 13.97 16.37 4.30
CA ALA A 77 14.82 16.70 3.15
C ALA A 77 14.91 18.21 2.92
N GLY A 78 13.78 18.91 2.95
CA GLY A 78 13.75 20.38 2.80
C GLY A 78 14.58 21.11 3.83
N LEU A 79 14.46 20.72 5.11
CA LEU A 79 15.24 21.33 6.20
C LEU A 79 16.73 21.07 6.04
N VAL A 80 17.12 19.83 5.72
CA VAL A 80 18.54 19.45 5.55
C VAL A 80 19.16 20.08 4.30
N VAL A 81 18.41 20.14 3.17
CA VAL A 81 18.85 20.84 1.94
C VAL A 81 19.00 22.34 2.18
N ALA A 82 18.14 22.93 3.01
CA ALA A 82 18.27 24.34 3.42
C ALA A 82 19.47 24.61 4.35
N GLY A 83 20.26 23.58 4.69
CA GLY A 83 21.46 23.70 5.51
C GLY A 83 21.21 23.56 7.01
N LEU A 84 20.02 23.15 7.44
CA LEU A 84 19.76 22.91 8.86
C LEU A 84 20.49 21.62 9.29
N PRO A 85 21.24 21.65 10.42
CA PRO A 85 21.81 20.43 10.98
C PRO A 85 20.72 19.38 11.24
N LEU A 86 21.02 18.11 10.98
CA LEU A 86 20.08 17.00 11.08
C LEU A 86 19.38 16.95 12.46
N GLU A 87 20.12 17.18 13.53
CA GLU A 87 19.60 17.25 14.90
C GLU A 87 18.50 18.30 15.06
N ARG A 88 18.75 19.52 14.52
CA ARG A 88 17.75 20.59 14.57
C ARG A 88 16.54 20.32 13.68
N ALA A 89 16.77 19.71 12.52
CA ALA A 89 15.70 19.30 11.63
C ALA A 89 14.79 18.26 12.32
N LEU A 90 15.38 17.26 12.98
CA LEU A 90 14.61 16.26 13.75
C LEU A 90 13.88 16.89 14.95
N THR A 91 14.48 17.89 15.61
CA THR A 91 13.83 18.63 16.70
C THR A 91 12.58 19.34 16.18
N ALA A 92 12.69 20.13 15.12
CA ALA A 92 11.57 20.83 14.51
C ALA A 92 10.44 19.88 14.12
N LEU A 93 10.77 18.72 13.52
CA LEU A 93 9.78 17.74 13.10
C LEU A 93 9.14 16.98 14.29
N ALA A 94 9.86 16.81 15.40
CA ALA A 94 9.28 16.22 16.61
C ALA A 94 8.29 17.16 17.28
N ASP A 95 8.60 18.46 17.29
CA ASP A 95 7.76 19.49 17.90
C ASP A 95 6.49 19.79 17.10
N GLU A 96 6.54 19.63 15.74
CA GLU A 96 5.42 19.87 14.85
C GLU A 96 4.53 18.63 14.65
N ALA A 97 4.94 17.46 15.14
CA ALA A 97 4.20 16.22 14.96
C ALA A 97 2.83 16.25 15.71
N GLU A 98 1.74 16.10 14.95
CA GLU A 98 0.38 16.06 15.51
C GLU A 98 0.10 14.75 16.27
N ASP A 99 0.65 13.61 15.81
CA ASP A 99 0.51 12.31 16.47
C ASP A 99 1.62 12.14 17.53
N PRO A 100 1.26 11.98 18.81
CA PRO A 100 2.24 11.77 19.89
C PRO A 100 3.22 10.63 19.63
N ARG A 101 2.79 9.57 18.89
CA ARG A 101 3.65 8.45 18.54
C ARG A 101 4.72 8.85 17.52
N GLN A 102 4.37 9.73 16.58
CA GLN A 102 5.33 10.28 15.62
C GLN A 102 6.35 11.15 16.33
N SER A 103 5.89 12.04 17.21
CA SER A 103 6.77 12.87 18.04
C SER A 103 7.76 12.03 18.86
N GLU A 104 7.27 10.97 19.53
CA GLU A 104 8.12 10.05 20.28
C GLU A 104 9.15 9.33 19.42
N LEU A 105 8.74 8.82 18.25
CA LEU A 105 9.62 8.14 17.34
C LEU A 105 10.72 9.10 16.84
N VAL A 106 10.36 10.32 16.43
CA VAL A 106 11.31 11.32 15.92
C VAL A 106 12.23 11.81 17.04
N ALA A 107 11.71 11.99 18.27
CA ALA A 107 12.52 12.33 19.43
C ALA A 107 13.52 11.22 19.79
N HIS A 108 13.13 9.94 19.64
CA HIS A 108 14.05 8.82 19.80
C HIS A 108 15.16 8.84 18.73
N LEU A 109 14.82 9.05 17.46
CA LEU A 109 15.81 9.19 16.38
C LEU A 109 16.78 10.34 16.65
N ARG A 110 16.26 11.49 17.10
CA ARG A 110 17.07 12.64 17.50
C ARG A 110 18.03 12.28 18.65
N ALA A 111 17.56 11.60 19.68
CA ALA A 111 18.38 11.19 20.81
C ALA A 111 19.54 10.28 20.39
N GLU A 112 19.30 9.32 19.49
CA GLU A 112 20.31 8.44 18.92
C GLU A 112 21.37 9.23 18.12
N VAL A 113 20.91 10.15 17.26
CA VAL A 113 21.81 11.02 16.48
C VAL A 113 22.65 11.91 17.38
N ASN A 114 22.07 12.49 18.43
CA ASN A 114 22.78 13.31 19.42
C ASN A 114 23.79 12.50 20.25
N ALA A 115 23.51 11.19 20.43
CA ALA A 115 24.47 10.27 21.05
C ALA A 115 25.63 9.87 20.12
N GLY A 116 25.67 10.41 18.88
CA GLY A 116 26.71 10.14 17.90
C GLY A 116 26.45 8.92 17.00
N SER A 117 25.27 8.32 17.07
CA SER A 117 24.90 7.24 16.15
C SER A 117 24.69 7.80 14.73
N PRO A 118 25.18 7.12 13.68
CA PRO A 118 24.80 7.46 12.31
C PRO A 118 23.27 7.41 12.14
N PHE A 119 22.72 8.32 11.35
CA PHE A 119 21.26 8.42 11.17
C PHE A 119 20.65 7.13 10.58
N ALA A 120 21.32 6.51 9.61
CA ALA A 120 20.92 5.22 9.09
C ALA A 120 20.84 4.11 10.17
N ARG A 121 21.72 4.16 11.17
CA ARG A 121 21.70 3.26 12.32
C ARG A 121 20.55 3.60 13.26
N ALA A 122 20.32 4.87 13.54
CA ALA A 122 19.17 5.31 14.35
C ALA A 122 17.83 4.82 13.74
N LEU A 123 17.67 4.94 12.40
CA LEU A 123 16.51 4.43 11.68
C LEU A 123 16.35 2.90 11.80
N SER A 124 17.44 2.16 12.02
CA SER A 124 17.42 0.71 12.16
C SER A 124 16.77 0.24 13.47
N SER A 125 16.62 1.12 14.46
CA SER A 125 15.85 0.84 15.68
C SER A 125 14.35 0.65 15.42
N SER A 126 13.87 1.17 14.29
CA SER A 126 12.45 1.13 13.91
C SER A 126 12.25 0.54 12.50
N PRO A 127 12.56 -0.76 12.28
CA PRO A 127 12.59 -1.37 10.94
C PRO A 127 11.21 -1.55 10.32
N ARG A 128 10.12 -1.38 11.08
CA ARG A 128 8.76 -1.40 10.57
C ARG A 128 8.39 -0.10 9.86
N GLU A 129 8.94 1.01 10.31
CA GLU A 129 8.68 2.34 9.75
C GLU A 129 9.61 2.62 8.58
N PHE A 130 10.91 2.32 8.77
CA PHE A 130 11.97 2.55 7.80
C PHE A 130 12.48 1.21 7.26
N ASP A 131 12.09 0.88 6.03
CA ASP A 131 12.50 -0.36 5.37
C ASP A 131 14.01 -0.37 5.03
N GLU A 132 14.50 -1.49 4.55
CA GLU A 132 15.92 -1.66 4.23
C GLU A 132 16.38 -0.70 3.12
N VAL A 133 15.50 -0.43 2.16
CA VAL A 133 15.78 0.51 1.07
C VAL A 133 15.96 1.92 1.61
N TYR A 134 15.02 2.38 2.45
CA TYR A 134 15.09 3.70 3.08
C TYR A 134 16.41 3.89 3.84
N ARG A 135 16.75 2.92 4.69
CA ARG A 135 17.98 2.93 5.49
C ARG A 135 19.24 2.86 4.63
N GLY A 136 19.21 2.05 3.57
CA GLY A 136 20.33 1.92 2.63
C GLY A 136 20.63 3.21 1.89
N VAL A 137 19.59 3.92 1.47
CA VAL A 137 19.71 5.24 0.80
C VAL A 137 20.26 6.28 1.76
N VAL A 138 19.74 6.34 2.98
CA VAL A 138 20.22 7.26 4.02
C VAL A 138 21.69 6.98 4.36
N ALA A 139 22.07 5.70 4.52
CA ALA A 139 23.45 5.31 4.78
C ALA A 139 24.40 5.76 3.66
N ALA A 140 24.00 5.62 2.40
CA ALA A 140 24.81 6.11 1.27
C ALA A 140 24.95 7.64 1.29
N GLY A 141 23.87 8.36 1.62
CA GLY A 141 23.89 9.81 1.77
C GLY A 141 24.81 10.31 2.90
N GLU A 142 24.79 9.62 4.04
CA GLU A 142 25.70 9.91 5.16
C GLU A 142 27.17 9.67 4.78
N GLN A 143 27.46 8.51 4.20
CA GLN A 143 28.83 8.14 3.81
C GLN A 143 29.43 9.08 2.75
N SER A 144 28.58 9.58 1.83
CA SER A 144 29.02 10.52 0.79
C SER A 144 28.99 11.98 1.24
N GLY A 145 28.51 12.30 2.43
CA GLY A 145 28.31 13.68 2.88
C GLY A 145 27.20 14.44 2.13
N GLN A 146 26.35 13.74 1.37
CA GLN A 146 25.30 14.33 0.54
C GLN A 146 23.88 13.97 1.06
N LEU A 147 23.73 13.90 2.37
CA LEU A 147 22.47 13.45 3.01
C LEU A 147 21.26 14.26 2.52
N GLY A 148 21.37 15.58 2.40
CA GLY A 148 20.27 16.43 1.93
C GLY A 148 19.81 16.07 0.52
N SER A 149 20.72 15.97 -0.44
CA SER A 149 20.42 15.59 -1.84
C SER A 149 19.80 14.19 -1.93
N VAL A 150 20.28 13.26 -1.10
CA VAL A 150 19.79 11.88 -1.08
C VAL A 150 18.39 11.78 -0.46
N LEU A 151 18.14 12.52 0.62
CA LEU A 151 16.80 12.63 1.24
C LEU A 151 15.80 13.27 0.29
N ASP A 152 16.21 14.28 -0.50
CA ASP A 152 15.34 14.92 -1.48
C ASP A 152 14.90 13.94 -2.60
N LYS A 153 15.85 13.15 -3.12
CA LYS A 153 15.56 12.08 -4.08
C LYS A 153 14.66 11.00 -3.48
N LEU A 154 14.92 10.60 -2.24
CA LEU A 154 14.10 9.62 -1.52
C LEU A 154 12.67 10.13 -1.31
N ALA A 155 12.51 11.39 -0.92
CA ALA A 155 11.21 12.03 -0.77
C ALA A 155 10.45 12.05 -2.10
N THR A 156 11.12 12.43 -3.19
CA THR A 156 10.54 12.43 -4.53
C THR A 156 10.07 11.04 -4.96
N ASP A 157 10.88 10.00 -4.72
CA ASP A 157 10.51 8.62 -5.05
C ASP A 157 9.28 8.14 -4.23
N LEU A 158 9.25 8.44 -2.93
CA LEU A 158 8.11 8.12 -2.07
C LEU A 158 6.84 8.86 -2.51
N GLU A 159 6.93 10.12 -2.90
CA GLU A 159 5.82 10.91 -3.43
C GLU A 159 5.31 10.35 -4.76
N GLU A 160 6.20 10.00 -5.70
CA GLU A 160 5.84 9.38 -6.98
C GLU A 160 5.14 8.03 -6.77
N GLN A 161 5.66 7.19 -5.88
CA GLN A 161 5.04 5.91 -5.52
C GLN A 161 3.65 6.10 -4.91
N GLN A 162 3.51 7.06 -3.99
CA GLN A 162 2.25 7.36 -3.33
C GLN A 162 1.23 7.96 -4.31
N ALA A 163 1.67 8.87 -5.18
CA ALA A 163 0.83 9.47 -6.23
C ALA A 163 0.31 8.40 -7.20
N LEU A 164 1.17 7.48 -7.66
CA LEU A 164 0.76 6.36 -8.50
C LEU A 164 -0.29 5.49 -7.80
N LYS A 165 -0.02 5.10 -6.55
CA LYS A 165 -0.94 4.28 -5.75
C LYS A 165 -2.29 4.98 -5.56
N SER A 166 -2.29 6.26 -5.21
CA SER A 166 -3.53 7.05 -5.03
C SER A 166 -4.34 7.14 -6.31
N LYS A 167 -3.68 7.35 -7.46
CA LYS A 167 -4.35 7.39 -8.77
C LYS A 167 -4.96 6.03 -9.13
N LEU A 168 -4.28 4.92 -8.85
CA LEU A 168 -4.79 3.57 -9.10
C LEU A 168 -6.00 3.26 -8.21
N ILE A 169 -5.92 3.59 -6.92
CA ILE A 169 -7.04 3.41 -5.98
C ILE A 169 -8.22 4.30 -6.39
N GLY A 170 -7.99 5.58 -6.70
CA GLY A 170 -9.04 6.50 -7.14
C GLY A 170 -9.75 6.01 -8.39
N ALA A 171 -9.01 5.50 -9.38
CA ALA A 171 -9.58 4.95 -10.60
C ALA A 171 -10.47 3.72 -10.38
N THR A 172 -10.18 2.91 -9.36
CA THR A 172 -10.92 1.66 -9.08
C THR A 172 -12.04 1.84 -8.05
N LEU A 173 -12.00 2.88 -7.24
CA LEU A 173 -12.93 3.08 -6.13
C LEU A 173 -14.38 3.30 -6.61
N TYR A 174 -14.57 4.19 -7.59
CA TYR A 174 -15.89 4.49 -8.13
C TYR A 174 -16.54 3.25 -8.77
N PRO A 175 -15.90 2.52 -9.72
CA PRO A 175 -16.44 1.28 -10.24
C PRO A 175 -16.75 0.23 -9.17
N ALA A 176 -15.90 0.11 -8.14
CA ALA A 176 -16.12 -0.84 -7.04
C ALA A 176 -17.39 -0.50 -6.24
N ILE A 177 -17.57 0.78 -5.87
CA ILE A 177 -18.76 1.26 -5.15
C ILE A 177 -20.02 0.99 -5.98
N VAL A 178 -20.02 1.42 -7.24
CA VAL A 178 -21.18 1.23 -8.14
C VAL A 178 -21.50 -0.26 -8.31
N SER A 179 -20.48 -1.11 -8.49
CA SER A 179 -20.67 -2.57 -8.59
C SER A 179 -21.33 -3.17 -7.35
N VAL A 180 -20.88 -2.76 -6.16
CA VAL A 180 -21.46 -3.25 -4.90
C VAL A 180 -22.94 -2.84 -4.80
N PHE A 181 -23.26 -1.57 -5.05
CA PHE A 181 -24.65 -1.10 -5.04
C PHE A 181 -25.51 -1.80 -6.09
N ALA A 182 -24.98 -2.00 -7.31
CA ALA A 182 -25.66 -2.72 -8.37
C ALA A 182 -26.02 -4.15 -7.95
N VAL A 183 -25.06 -4.89 -7.39
CA VAL A 183 -25.28 -6.25 -6.89
C VAL A 183 -26.34 -6.25 -5.77
N VAL A 184 -26.25 -5.33 -4.82
CA VAL A 184 -27.22 -5.23 -3.71
C VAL A 184 -28.63 -4.98 -4.24
N ILE A 185 -28.79 -4.05 -5.19
CA ILE A 185 -30.10 -3.74 -5.80
C ILE A 185 -30.65 -4.96 -6.54
N VAL A 186 -29.85 -5.62 -7.37
CA VAL A 186 -30.28 -6.82 -8.12
C VAL A 186 -30.69 -7.94 -7.18
N VAL A 187 -29.89 -8.21 -6.15
CA VAL A 187 -30.22 -9.22 -5.14
C VAL A 187 -31.52 -8.86 -4.41
N ALA A 188 -31.69 -7.59 -4.01
CA ALA A 188 -32.92 -7.14 -3.37
C ALA A 188 -34.15 -7.31 -4.28
N LEU A 189 -34.06 -6.95 -5.56
CA LEU A 189 -35.13 -7.17 -6.52
C LEU A 189 -35.48 -8.66 -6.70
N LEU A 190 -34.47 -9.50 -6.83
CA LEU A 190 -34.66 -10.95 -6.97
C LEU A 190 -35.24 -11.59 -5.73
N VAL A 191 -34.84 -11.18 -4.52
CA VAL A 191 -35.22 -11.80 -3.26
C VAL A 191 -36.62 -11.31 -2.82
N PHE A 192 -36.97 -10.04 -3.03
CA PHE A 192 -38.17 -9.43 -2.52
C PHE A 192 -39.27 -9.26 -3.61
N VAL A 193 -38.91 -8.64 -4.75
CA VAL A 193 -39.90 -8.22 -5.75
C VAL A 193 -40.40 -9.40 -6.59
N VAL A 194 -39.50 -10.22 -7.10
CA VAL A 194 -39.85 -11.34 -7.99
C VAL A 194 -40.80 -12.35 -7.31
N PRO A 195 -40.61 -12.79 -6.04
CA PRO A 195 -41.53 -13.70 -5.37
C PRO A 195 -42.91 -13.09 -5.09
N GLN A 196 -42.96 -11.81 -4.68
CA GLN A 196 -44.24 -11.15 -4.38
C GLN A 196 -45.15 -11.11 -5.61
N VAL A 197 -44.60 -10.81 -6.76
CA VAL A 197 -45.38 -10.83 -8.01
C VAL A 197 -45.78 -12.23 -8.39
N ALA A 198 -44.89 -13.20 -8.23
CA ALA A 198 -45.20 -14.59 -8.55
C ALA A 198 -46.33 -15.19 -7.69
N GLN A 199 -46.45 -14.81 -6.42
CA GLN A 199 -47.54 -15.27 -5.53
C GLN A 199 -48.92 -14.88 -6.07
N VAL A 200 -49.08 -13.74 -6.72
CA VAL A 200 -50.32 -13.29 -7.34
C VAL A 200 -50.75 -14.23 -8.47
N PHE A 201 -49.81 -14.88 -9.16
CA PHE A 201 -50.09 -15.77 -10.29
C PHE A 201 -50.21 -17.25 -9.92
N THR A 202 -49.51 -17.71 -8.87
CA THR A 202 -49.64 -19.11 -8.40
C THR A 202 -51.05 -19.41 -7.89
N SER A 203 -51.75 -18.41 -7.38
CA SER A 203 -53.17 -18.54 -7.00
C SER A 203 -54.10 -18.83 -8.21
N SER A 204 -53.66 -18.52 -9.43
CA SER A 204 -54.47 -18.68 -10.66
C SER A 204 -54.28 -20.02 -11.34
N LYS A 205 -53.49 -20.98 -10.79
CA LYS A 205 -53.24 -22.36 -11.32
C LYS A 205 -52.77 -22.42 -12.79
N ARG A 206 -52.12 -21.40 -13.34
CA ARG A 206 -51.73 -21.34 -14.75
C ARG A 206 -50.21 -21.43 -14.93
N ALA A 207 -49.77 -21.87 -16.12
CA ALA A 207 -48.36 -21.98 -16.46
C ALA A 207 -47.72 -20.58 -16.57
N LEU A 208 -46.67 -20.36 -15.82
CA LEU A 208 -45.89 -19.10 -15.87
C LEU A 208 -45.02 -19.05 -17.12
N PRO A 209 -44.77 -17.88 -17.70
CA PRO A 209 -43.80 -17.71 -18.78
C PRO A 209 -42.41 -18.22 -18.39
N MET A 210 -41.67 -18.74 -19.39
CA MET A 210 -40.35 -19.36 -19.17
C MET A 210 -39.34 -18.42 -18.47
N LEU A 211 -39.37 -17.13 -18.84
CA LEU A 211 -38.55 -16.10 -18.23
C LEU A 211 -38.87 -15.91 -16.73
N THR A 212 -40.17 -15.89 -16.40
CA THR A 212 -40.62 -15.76 -15.00
C THR A 212 -40.23 -16.99 -14.18
N GLN A 213 -40.37 -18.20 -14.75
CA GLN A 213 -39.93 -19.44 -14.07
C GLN A 213 -38.38 -19.42 -13.81
N PHE A 214 -37.58 -18.96 -14.77
CA PHE A 214 -36.14 -18.82 -14.61
C PHE A 214 -35.80 -17.83 -13.49
N MET A 215 -36.43 -16.66 -13.47
CA MET A 215 -36.19 -15.63 -12.44
C MET A 215 -36.66 -16.10 -11.05
N LEU A 216 -37.76 -16.86 -10.97
CA LEU A 216 -38.19 -17.47 -9.72
C LEU A 216 -37.24 -18.55 -9.23
N GLY A 217 -36.69 -19.37 -10.13
CA GLY A 217 -35.68 -20.35 -9.79
C GLY A 217 -34.39 -19.66 -9.25
N LEU A 218 -33.99 -18.57 -9.87
CA LEU A 218 -32.83 -17.77 -9.41
C LEU A 218 -33.12 -17.09 -8.06
N SER A 219 -34.33 -16.57 -7.88
CA SER A 219 -34.79 -16.00 -6.61
C SER A 219 -34.81 -17.04 -5.47
N ALA A 220 -35.39 -18.21 -5.71
CA ALA A 220 -35.43 -19.33 -4.76
C ALA A 220 -34.01 -19.81 -4.42
N PHE A 221 -33.14 -19.88 -5.41
CA PHE A 221 -31.73 -20.20 -5.19
C PHE A 221 -31.05 -19.16 -4.28
N MET A 222 -31.24 -17.85 -4.53
CA MET A 222 -30.70 -16.79 -3.69
C MET A 222 -31.28 -16.80 -2.28
N GLN A 223 -32.57 -17.04 -2.10
CA GLN A 223 -33.21 -17.12 -0.78
C GLN A 223 -32.71 -18.31 0.03
N ASN A 224 -32.59 -19.48 -0.58
CA ASN A 224 -32.24 -20.71 0.12
C ASN A 224 -30.73 -20.87 0.29
N TRP A 225 -29.94 -20.46 -0.70
CA TRP A 225 -28.48 -20.70 -0.77
C TRP A 225 -27.66 -19.43 -0.73
N GLY A 226 -28.26 -18.23 -0.74
CA GLY A 226 -27.55 -16.96 -0.72
C GLY A 226 -26.64 -16.79 0.49
N TRP A 227 -27.11 -17.24 1.68
CA TRP A 227 -26.28 -17.24 2.89
C TRP A 227 -25.09 -18.18 2.78
N LEU A 228 -25.26 -19.34 2.12
CA LEU A 228 -24.18 -20.30 1.89
C LEU A 228 -23.15 -19.74 0.90
N LEU A 229 -23.59 -19.04 -0.16
CA LEU A 229 -22.69 -18.33 -1.08
C LEU A 229 -21.89 -17.25 -0.35
N ALA A 230 -22.53 -16.45 0.50
CA ALA A 230 -21.86 -15.46 1.33
C ALA A 230 -20.84 -16.11 2.27
N LEU A 231 -21.23 -17.20 2.94
CA LEU A 231 -20.32 -17.97 3.80
C LEU A 231 -19.14 -18.54 3.01
N LEU A 232 -19.38 -19.11 1.83
CA LEU A 232 -18.35 -19.68 0.97
C LEU A 232 -17.37 -18.61 0.49
N LEU A 233 -17.84 -17.40 0.16
CA LEU A 233 -16.99 -16.26 -0.18
C LEU A 233 -16.13 -15.82 1.01
N ILE A 234 -16.70 -15.75 2.22
CA ILE A 234 -15.98 -15.39 3.44
C ILE A 234 -14.94 -16.47 3.79
N VAL A 235 -15.35 -17.73 3.82
CA VAL A 235 -14.47 -18.86 4.14
C VAL A 235 -13.41 -19.05 3.05
N GLY A 236 -13.77 -18.91 1.78
CA GLY A 236 -12.83 -18.95 0.66
C GLY A 236 -11.80 -17.81 0.72
N GLY A 237 -12.25 -16.59 1.03
CA GLY A 237 -11.38 -15.45 1.25
C GLY A 237 -10.45 -15.63 2.45
N ALA A 238 -10.99 -16.11 3.58
CA ALA A 238 -10.18 -16.42 4.77
C ALA A 238 -9.20 -17.57 4.50
N GLY A 239 -9.65 -18.64 3.83
CA GLY A 239 -8.82 -19.76 3.40
C GLY A 239 -7.68 -19.30 2.48
N LEU A 240 -7.97 -18.43 1.51
CA LEU A 240 -6.95 -17.83 0.65
C LEU A 240 -5.94 -16.98 1.44
N MET A 241 -6.40 -16.22 2.43
CA MET A 241 -5.50 -15.46 3.32
C MET A 241 -4.58 -16.38 4.14
N VAL A 242 -5.12 -17.49 4.64
CA VAL A 242 -4.32 -18.50 5.37
C VAL A 242 -3.36 -19.23 4.43
N ALA A 243 -3.84 -19.68 3.26
CA ALA A 243 -3.02 -20.35 2.26
C ALA A 243 -1.86 -19.47 1.76
N ARG A 244 -2.05 -18.14 1.71
CA ARG A 244 -0.99 -17.18 1.37
C ARG A 244 0.11 -17.06 2.44
N ARG A 245 -0.03 -17.68 3.60
CA ARG A 245 1.05 -17.76 4.60
C ARG A 245 2.10 -18.82 4.21
N ASP A 246 1.69 -19.84 3.47
CA ASP A 246 2.61 -20.81 2.89
C ASP A 246 3.40 -20.17 1.73
N GLU A 247 4.73 -20.24 1.79
CA GLU A 247 5.59 -19.60 0.79
C GLU A 247 5.47 -20.25 -0.59
N GLY A 248 5.32 -21.57 -0.64
CA GLY A 248 5.19 -22.31 -1.90
C GLY A 248 3.87 -21.99 -2.60
N PHE A 249 2.75 -21.97 -1.86
CA PHE A 249 1.45 -21.57 -2.38
C PHE A 249 1.45 -20.12 -2.87
N ARG A 250 2.00 -19.20 -2.08
CA ARG A 250 2.08 -17.78 -2.41
C ARG A 250 2.86 -17.53 -3.69
N LEU A 251 3.98 -18.22 -3.90
CA LEU A 251 4.78 -18.09 -5.11
C LEU A 251 4.00 -18.55 -6.36
N ARG A 252 3.30 -19.69 -6.28
CA ARG A 252 2.46 -20.19 -7.38
C ARG A 252 1.27 -19.27 -7.64
N PHE A 253 0.61 -18.81 -6.60
CA PHE A 253 -0.51 -17.86 -6.71
C PHE A 253 -0.07 -16.54 -7.35
N ASP A 254 1.04 -15.97 -6.89
CA ASP A 254 1.60 -14.72 -7.41
C ASP A 254 2.06 -14.88 -8.88
N ALA A 255 2.57 -16.06 -9.26
CA ALA A 255 2.90 -16.36 -10.65
C ALA A 255 1.64 -16.45 -11.54
N ALA A 256 0.62 -17.20 -11.10
CA ALA A 256 -0.65 -17.31 -11.82
C ALA A 256 -1.38 -15.95 -11.96
N TRP A 257 -1.30 -15.11 -10.94
CA TRP A 257 -1.85 -13.75 -10.98
C TRP A 257 -1.25 -12.90 -12.11
N LEU A 258 0.03 -13.07 -12.39
CA LEU A 258 0.71 -12.36 -13.48
C LEU A 258 0.31 -12.86 -14.89
N GLU A 259 -0.28 -14.05 -15.00
CA GLU A 259 -0.73 -14.61 -16.29
C GLU A 259 -2.08 -14.06 -16.73
N LEU A 260 -2.86 -13.46 -15.80
CA LEU A 260 -4.13 -12.84 -16.12
C LEU A 260 -3.97 -11.71 -17.16
N PRO A 261 -4.80 -11.69 -18.23
CA PRO A 261 -4.55 -10.85 -19.41
C PRO A 261 -4.54 -9.34 -19.12
N LEU A 262 -5.37 -8.85 -18.22
CA LEU A 262 -5.47 -7.43 -17.86
C LEU A 262 -4.70 -7.12 -16.57
N ILE A 263 -5.03 -7.82 -15.49
CA ILE A 263 -4.49 -7.59 -14.16
C ILE A 263 -2.99 -7.94 -14.12
N GLY A 264 -2.58 -9.02 -14.80
CA GLY A 264 -1.19 -9.43 -14.84
C GLY A 264 -0.28 -8.41 -15.54
N ARG A 265 -0.77 -7.75 -16.60
CA ARG A 265 -0.01 -6.69 -17.28
C ARG A 265 0.17 -5.46 -16.38
N LEU A 266 -0.88 -5.04 -15.67
CA LEU A 266 -0.81 -3.94 -14.70
C LEU A 266 0.13 -4.28 -13.54
N SER A 267 0.01 -5.49 -12.97
CA SER A 267 0.83 -5.94 -11.86
C SER A 267 2.31 -6.03 -12.24
N ARG A 268 2.65 -6.57 -13.42
CA ARG A 268 4.02 -6.61 -13.94
C ARG A 268 4.58 -5.20 -14.13
N GLY A 269 3.82 -4.31 -14.77
CA GLY A 269 4.23 -2.92 -14.98
C GLY A 269 4.46 -2.17 -13.68
N TYR A 270 3.54 -2.29 -12.70
CA TYR A 270 3.65 -1.65 -11.39
C TYR A 270 4.89 -2.13 -10.61
N ASN A 271 5.09 -3.45 -10.52
CA ASN A 271 6.25 -4.00 -9.84
C ASN A 271 7.55 -3.64 -10.55
N ALA A 272 7.59 -3.65 -11.90
CA ALA A 272 8.76 -3.27 -12.66
C ALA A 272 9.10 -1.77 -12.53
N ALA A 273 8.08 -0.89 -12.51
CA ALA A 273 8.28 0.54 -12.27
C ALA A 273 8.91 0.81 -10.90
N ARG A 274 8.36 0.15 -9.86
CA ARG A 274 8.89 0.26 -8.50
C ARG A 274 10.31 -0.26 -8.37
N PHE A 275 10.60 -1.43 -8.95
CA PHE A 275 11.94 -2.01 -8.99
C PHE A 275 12.93 -1.10 -9.69
N ALA A 276 12.57 -0.59 -10.88
CA ALA A 276 13.44 0.29 -11.66
C ALA A 276 13.71 1.62 -10.94
N GLY A 277 12.68 2.24 -10.32
CA GLY A 277 12.83 3.48 -9.56
C GLY A 277 13.74 3.31 -8.35
N THR A 278 13.53 2.26 -7.56
CA THR A 278 14.38 1.96 -6.41
C THR A 278 15.83 1.67 -6.83
N LEU A 279 16.03 0.89 -7.89
CA LEU A 279 17.36 0.58 -8.40
C LEU A 279 18.07 1.84 -8.93
N ALA A 280 17.34 2.69 -9.65
CA ALA A 280 17.82 3.97 -10.16
C ALA A 280 18.26 4.90 -9.02
N MET A 281 17.41 5.04 -8.00
CA MET A 281 17.67 5.88 -6.84
C MET A 281 18.92 5.42 -6.06
N LEU A 282 18.99 4.12 -5.73
CA LEU A 282 20.14 3.55 -5.00
C LEU A 282 21.43 3.66 -5.79
N ALA A 283 21.43 3.26 -7.06
CA ALA A 283 22.62 3.37 -7.91
C ALA A 283 23.03 4.82 -8.15
N GLY A 284 22.06 5.72 -8.33
CA GLY A 284 22.30 7.17 -8.47
C GLY A 284 22.75 7.87 -7.20
N SER A 285 22.60 7.23 -6.04
CA SER A 285 23.11 7.67 -4.73
C SER A 285 24.46 7.03 -4.37
N GLY A 286 25.09 6.29 -5.32
CA GLY A 286 26.42 5.70 -5.11
C GLY A 286 26.40 4.34 -4.40
N VAL A 287 25.23 3.73 -4.17
CA VAL A 287 25.15 2.37 -3.62
C VAL A 287 25.71 1.38 -4.65
N PRO A 288 26.61 0.46 -4.27
CA PRO A 288 27.13 -0.56 -5.18
C PRO A 288 26.01 -1.34 -5.86
N ILE A 289 26.11 -1.56 -7.17
CA ILE A 289 25.02 -2.09 -8.02
C ILE A 289 24.43 -3.40 -7.51
N LEU A 290 25.25 -4.31 -6.97
CA LEU A 290 24.77 -5.58 -6.42
C LEU A 290 23.90 -5.38 -5.17
N LYS A 291 24.28 -4.46 -4.28
CA LYS A 291 23.46 -4.11 -3.11
C LYS A 291 22.20 -3.37 -3.52
N ALA A 292 22.30 -2.46 -4.48
CA ALA A 292 21.16 -1.74 -5.02
C ALA A 292 20.16 -2.69 -5.68
N LEU A 293 20.63 -3.68 -6.44
CA LEU A 293 19.80 -4.69 -7.09
C LEU A 293 19.11 -5.62 -6.09
N GLN A 294 19.82 -6.02 -5.04
CA GLN A 294 19.23 -6.81 -3.94
C GLN A 294 18.10 -6.05 -3.24
N ALA A 295 18.38 -4.82 -2.82
CA ALA A 295 17.39 -3.98 -2.13
C ALA A 295 16.19 -3.69 -3.04
N ALA A 296 16.42 -3.38 -4.32
CA ALA A 296 15.33 -3.19 -5.30
C ALA A 296 14.48 -4.47 -5.47
N ALA A 297 15.09 -5.65 -5.51
CA ALA A 297 14.37 -6.93 -5.59
C ALA A 297 13.47 -7.14 -4.37
N GLU A 298 13.88 -6.70 -3.18
CA GLU A 298 13.09 -6.83 -1.95
C GLU A 298 11.85 -5.92 -1.92
N THR A 299 11.83 -4.84 -2.71
CA THR A 299 10.64 -3.98 -2.86
C THR A 299 9.52 -4.63 -3.66
N LEU A 300 9.81 -5.66 -4.44
CA LEU A 300 8.83 -6.36 -5.26
C LEU A 300 7.76 -7.05 -4.39
N SER A 301 6.51 -6.63 -4.55
CA SER A 301 5.38 -7.21 -3.80
C SER A 301 5.05 -8.62 -4.30
N ASN A 302 5.26 -8.89 -5.59
CA ASN A 302 5.03 -10.20 -6.22
C ASN A 302 6.24 -11.11 -6.01
N ARG A 303 6.04 -12.24 -5.34
CA ARG A 303 7.10 -13.19 -4.98
C ARG A 303 7.76 -13.83 -6.21
N ALA A 304 7.01 -14.06 -7.28
CA ALA A 304 7.57 -14.65 -8.50
C ALA A 304 8.50 -13.66 -9.23
N MET A 305 8.13 -12.36 -9.30
CA MET A 305 9.03 -11.34 -9.84
C MET A 305 10.23 -11.11 -8.92
N ARG A 306 10.05 -11.20 -7.60
CA ARG A 306 11.15 -11.11 -6.65
C ARG A 306 12.16 -12.24 -6.87
N ALA A 307 11.70 -13.47 -7.04
CA ALA A 307 12.57 -14.62 -7.36
C ALA A 307 13.34 -14.38 -8.67
N ASP A 308 12.66 -13.91 -9.73
CA ASP A 308 13.31 -13.56 -10.99
C ASP A 308 14.38 -12.47 -10.84
N ALA A 309 14.14 -11.46 -9.99
CA ALA A 309 15.11 -10.39 -9.72
C ALA A 309 16.32 -10.90 -8.91
N MET A 310 16.10 -11.81 -7.96
CA MET A 310 17.19 -12.44 -7.21
C MET A 310 18.03 -13.37 -8.09
N ASP A 311 17.43 -14.08 -9.03
CA ASP A 311 18.16 -14.85 -10.04
C ASP A 311 18.97 -13.94 -10.97
N ALA A 312 18.41 -12.78 -11.37
CA ALA A 312 19.15 -11.78 -12.13
C ALA A 312 20.34 -11.23 -11.34
N LEU A 313 20.17 -11.01 -10.01
CA LEU A 313 21.27 -10.60 -9.13
C LEU A 313 22.43 -11.62 -9.14
N VAL A 314 22.12 -12.91 -9.11
CA VAL A 314 23.15 -13.96 -9.18
C VAL A 314 23.93 -13.85 -10.50
N GLN A 315 23.24 -13.72 -11.62
CA GLN A 315 23.88 -13.56 -12.95
C GLN A 315 24.74 -12.31 -13.03
N VAL A 316 24.27 -11.17 -12.49
CA VAL A 316 25.05 -9.91 -12.46
C VAL A 316 26.28 -10.06 -11.55
N ARG A 317 26.18 -10.78 -10.44
CA ARG A 317 27.32 -11.11 -9.57
C ARG A 317 28.37 -11.95 -10.27
N GLU A 318 27.94 -12.82 -11.18
CA GLU A 318 28.81 -13.66 -12.03
C GLU A 318 29.38 -12.91 -13.25
N GLY A 319 29.07 -11.61 -13.40
CA GLY A 319 29.61 -10.73 -14.43
C GLY A 319 28.70 -10.54 -15.65
N ALA A 320 27.48 -11.07 -15.64
CA ALA A 320 26.54 -10.82 -16.74
C ALA A 320 26.06 -9.35 -16.71
N PRO A 321 25.86 -8.71 -17.88
CA PRO A 321 25.20 -7.41 -17.95
C PRO A 321 23.80 -7.44 -17.34
N LEU A 322 23.41 -6.40 -16.59
CA LEU A 322 22.09 -6.30 -15.98
C LEU A 322 20.95 -6.39 -17.02
N ALA A 323 21.16 -5.75 -18.17
CA ALA A 323 20.19 -5.79 -19.27
C ALA A 323 19.90 -7.21 -19.75
N SER A 324 20.93 -8.05 -19.91
CA SER A 324 20.78 -9.44 -20.35
C SER A 324 20.15 -10.31 -19.26
N ALA A 325 20.55 -10.13 -18.01
CA ALA A 325 19.99 -10.82 -16.85
C ALA A 325 18.48 -10.54 -16.70
N LEU A 326 18.04 -9.29 -16.88
CA LEU A 326 16.63 -8.90 -16.84
C LEU A 326 15.86 -9.39 -18.09
N ALA A 327 16.47 -9.34 -19.28
CA ALA A 327 15.83 -9.78 -20.52
C ALA A 327 15.52 -11.30 -20.52
N ALA A 328 16.33 -12.10 -19.83
CA ALA A 328 16.09 -13.52 -19.65
C ALA A 328 14.84 -13.84 -18.82
N LYS A 329 14.32 -12.87 -18.07
CA LYS A 329 13.16 -13.05 -17.17
C LYS A 329 11.88 -12.52 -17.81
N LYS A 330 11.04 -13.43 -18.33
CA LYS A 330 9.80 -13.12 -19.09
C LYS A 330 8.76 -12.28 -18.31
N ARG A 331 8.84 -12.24 -16.96
CA ARG A 331 7.92 -11.46 -16.12
C ARG A 331 8.24 -9.97 -16.09
N PHE A 332 9.48 -9.59 -16.39
CA PHE A 332 9.85 -8.18 -16.53
C PHE A 332 9.48 -7.65 -17.93
N PRO A 333 8.90 -6.43 -18.01
CA PRO A 333 8.65 -5.78 -19.29
C PRO A 333 9.95 -5.55 -20.07
N GLY A 334 9.95 -5.80 -21.38
CA GLY A 334 11.13 -5.61 -22.24
C GLY A 334 11.65 -4.17 -22.28
N LEU A 335 10.80 -3.20 -21.98
CA LEU A 335 11.18 -1.80 -21.80
C LEU A 335 12.29 -1.64 -20.77
N LEU A 336 12.22 -2.34 -19.62
CA LEU A 336 13.21 -2.25 -18.57
C LEU A 336 14.58 -2.73 -19.03
N SER A 337 14.65 -3.88 -19.68
CA SER A 337 15.92 -4.42 -20.21
C SER A 337 16.50 -3.55 -21.32
N MET A 338 15.64 -2.91 -22.13
CA MET A 338 16.08 -1.96 -23.17
C MET A 338 16.76 -0.74 -22.56
N PHE A 339 16.13 -0.11 -21.56
CA PHE A 339 16.72 1.06 -20.88
C PHE A 339 17.97 0.68 -20.05
N ALA A 340 17.97 -0.50 -19.43
CA ALA A 340 19.17 -1.00 -18.74
C ALA A 340 20.35 -1.13 -19.70
N ARG A 341 20.13 -1.72 -20.90
CA ARG A 341 21.15 -1.85 -21.93
C ARG A 341 21.70 -0.50 -22.38
N LEU A 342 20.80 0.45 -22.64
CA LEU A 342 21.20 1.80 -23.03
C LEU A 342 22.03 2.48 -21.93
N GLY A 343 21.61 2.31 -20.67
CA GLY A 343 22.32 2.83 -19.52
C GLY A 343 23.70 2.21 -19.31
N GLU A 344 23.84 0.91 -19.53
CA GLU A 344 25.13 0.21 -19.48
C GLU A 344 26.08 0.68 -20.59
N GLN A 345 25.56 0.84 -21.83
CA GLN A 345 26.35 1.32 -22.96
C GLN A 345 26.83 2.77 -22.83
N THR A 346 26.00 3.62 -22.21
CA THR A 346 26.29 5.06 -22.06
C THR A 346 26.95 5.43 -20.72
N GLY A 347 27.07 4.47 -19.78
CA GLY A 347 27.53 4.75 -18.42
C GLY A 347 26.49 5.52 -17.57
N GLN A 348 25.26 5.69 -18.04
CA GLN A 348 24.19 6.46 -17.39
C GLN A 348 23.07 5.55 -16.90
N LEU A 349 23.44 4.41 -16.32
CA LEU A 349 22.47 3.40 -15.86
C LEU A 349 21.39 3.97 -14.91
N PRO A 350 21.71 4.79 -13.88
CA PRO A 350 20.68 5.33 -12.97
C PRO A 350 19.65 6.19 -13.71
N GLN A 351 20.09 7.09 -14.60
CA GLN A 351 19.19 7.98 -15.35
C GLN A 351 18.29 7.20 -16.32
N MET A 352 18.82 6.17 -16.97
CA MET A 352 18.04 5.33 -17.88
C MET A 352 17.01 4.47 -17.13
N LEU A 353 17.38 3.93 -15.97
CA LEU A 353 16.46 3.19 -15.11
C LEU A 353 15.36 4.11 -14.55
N GLN A 354 15.67 5.35 -14.19
CA GLN A 354 14.65 6.34 -13.76
C GLN A 354 13.65 6.63 -14.88
N ARG A 355 14.14 6.81 -16.12
CA ARG A 355 13.25 6.98 -17.29
C ARG A 355 12.38 5.75 -17.53
N ALA A 356 12.93 4.55 -17.37
CA ALA A 356 12.16 3.31 -17.46
C ALA A 356 11.06 3.26 -16.40
N ALA A 357 11.37 3.61 -15.16
CA ALA A 357 10.42 3.65 -14.05
C ALA A 357 9.26 4.62 -14.33
N GLN A 358 9.58 5.84 -14.75
CA GLN A 358 8.58 6.86 -15.08
C GLN A 358 7.69 6.43 -16.27
N GLN A 359 8.28 5.85 -17.32
CA GLN A 359 7.51 5.39 -18.47
C GLN A 359 6.60 4.22 -18.12
N LEU A 360 7.09 3.23 -17.36
CA LEU A 360 6.29 2.11 -16.87
C LEU A 360 5.17 2.58 -15.94
N SER A 361 5.44 3.51 -15.03
CA SER A 361 4.46 4.11 -14.13
C SER A 361 3.34 4.80 -14.90
N THR A 362 3.70 5.63 -15.89
CA THR A 362 2.74 6.32 -16.77
C THR A 362 1.91 5.33 -17.60
N GLU A 363 2.52 4.27 -18.11
CA GLU A 363 1.81 3.23 -18.87
C GLU A 363 0.81 2.48 -17.98
N VAL A 364 1.21 2.10 -16.77
CA VAL A 364 0.33 1.45 -15.77
C VAL A 364 -0.86 2.35 -15.43
N GLN A 365 -0.60 3.62 -15.13
CA GLN A 365 -1.64 4.59 -14.84
C GLN A 365 -2.63 4.74 -16.01
N ARG A 366 -2.13 4.90 -17.24
CA ARG A 366 -2.97 5.02 -18.44
C ARG A 366 -3.84 3.79 -18.65
N LYS A 367 -3.27 2.59 -18.52
CA LYS A 367 -4.02 1.34 -18.66
C LYS A 367 -5.07 1.16 -17.57
N ALA A 368 -4.74 1.50 -16.31
CA ALA A 368 -5.69 1.41 -15.21
C ALA A 368 -6.88 2.37 -15.42
N LEU A 369 -6.62 3.61 -15.83
CA LEU A 369 -7.67 4.59 -16.16
C LEU A 369 -8.52 4.11 -17.34
N ALA A 370 -7.92 3.58 -18.41
CA ALA A 370 -8.65 3.06 -19.57
C ALA A 370 -9.59 1.90 -19.17
N ILE A 371 -9.12 0.98 -18.33
CA ILE A 371 -9.97 -0.11 -17.81
C ILE A 371 -11.14 0.44 -16.99
N ALA A 372 -10.87 1.40 -16.09
CA ALA A 372 -11.91 2.01 -15.26
C ALA A 372 -12.97 2.74 -16.13
N THR A 373 -12.54 3.48 -17.15
CA THR A 373 -13.43 4.20 -18.05
C THR A 373 -14.31 3.27 -18.89
N ILE A 374 -13.81 2.11 -19.31
CA ILE A 374 -14.60 1.11 -20.06
C ILE A 374 -15.55 0.35 -19.14
N LEU A 375 -15.13 0.10 -17.89
CA LEU A 375 -15.91 -0.66 -16.92
C LEU A 375 -17.21 0.05 -16.55
N GLU A 376 -17.23 1.38 -16.50
CA GLU A 376 -18.38 2.16 -16.11
C GLU A 376 -19.57 2.00 -17.09
N PRO A 377 -19.44 2.26 -18.41
CA PRO A 377 -20.52 2.00 -19.36
C PRO A 377 -20.97 0.52 -19.39
N LEU A 378 -20.01 -0.40 -19.26
CA LEU A 378 -20.31 -1.83 -19.22
C LEU A 378 -21.19 -2.19 -18.03
N LEU A 379 -20.90 -1.64 -16.84
CA LEU A 379 -21.72 -1.83 -15.64
C LEU A 379 -23.12 -1.26 -15.82
N ILE A 380 -23.24 -0.06 -16.37
CA ILE A 380 -24.54 0.58 -16.62
C ILE A 380 -25.38 -0.25 -17.58
N VAL A 381 -24.82 -0.67 -18.71
CA VAL A 381 -25.51 -1.50 -19.70
C VAL A 381 -25.93 -2.85 -19.11
N THR A 382 -25.01 -3.52 -18.40
CA THR A 382 -25.29 -4.82 -17.77
C THR A 382 -26.39 -4.69 -16.71
N MET A 383 -26.31 -3.65 -15.88
CA MET A 383 -27.34 -3.36 -14.86
C MET A 383 -28.70 -3.09 -15.50
N GLY A 384 -28.74 -2.24 -16.53
CA GLY A 384 -29.95 -1.94 -17.28
C GLY A 384 -30.57 -3.19 -17.91
N LEU A 385 -29.73 -4.07 -18.48
CA LEU A 385 -30.20 -5.36 -19.03
C LEU A 385 -30.80 -6.25 -17.95
N VAL A 386 -30.13 -6.40 -16.81
CA VAL A 386 -30.62 -7.22 -15.70
C VAL A 386 -31.93 -6.69 -15.15
N VAL A 387 -32.02 -5.37 -14.91
CA VAL A 387 -33.28 -4.74 -14.44
C VAL A 387 -34.39 -4.91 -15.48
N MET A 388 -34.10 -4.72 -16.77
CA MET A 388 -35.05 -4.95 -17.84
C MET A 388 -35.58 -6.38 -17.84
N LEU A 389 -34.71 -7.39 -17.67
CA LEU A 389 -35.11 -8.80 -17.59
C LEU A 389 -36.02 -9.06 -16.39
N ILE A 390 -35.70 -8.46 -15.23
CA ILE A 390 -36.54 -8.57 -14.02
C ILE A 390 -37.94 -7.95 -14.29
N VAL A 391 -37.98 -6.75 -14.85
CA VAL A 391 -39.25 -6.04 -15.18
C VAL A 391 -40.04 -6.84 -16.19
N MET A 392 -39.45 -7.34 -17.25
CA MET A 392 -40.15 -8.21 -18.23
C MET A 392 -40.69 -9.49 -17.60
N SER A 393 -39.93 -10.11 -16.69
CA SER A 393 -40.34 -11.28 -15.94
C SER A 393 -41.62 -11.04 -15.10
N VAL A 394 -41.78 -9.81 -14.61
CA VAL A 394 -42.92 -9.36 -13.83
C VAL A 394 -44.11 -8.94 -14.72
N MET A 395 -43.84 -8.20 -15.79
CA MET A 395 -44.88 -7.63 -16.65
C MET A 395 -45.50 -8.65 -17.60
N MET A 396 -44.73 -9.64 -18.08
CA MET A 396 -45.21 -10.64 -19.03
C MET A 396 -46.46 -11.43 -18.51
N PRO A 397 -46.46 -11.96 -17.28
CA PRO A 397 -47.65 -12.57 -16.73
C PRO A 397 -48.83 -11.61 -16.60
N ILE A 398 -48.60 -10.33 -16.20
CA ILE A 398 -49.65 -9.32 -16.05
C ILE A 398 -50.33 -9.05 -17.40
N MET A 399 -49.56 -8.90 -18.47
CA MET A 399 -50.09 -8.72 -19.82
C MET A 399 -50.93 -9.90 -20.30
N GLN A 400 -50.52 -11.15 -20.00
CA GLN A 400 -51.26 -12.35 -20.34
C GLN A 400 -52.58 -12.41 -19.60
N MET A 401 -52.67 -11.97 -18.35
CA MET A 401 -53.96 -11.90 -17.62
C MET A 401 -54.95 -10.91 -18.26
N ASN A 402 -54.46 -9.75 -18.70
CA ASN A 402 -55.31 -8.73 -19.28
C ASN A 402 -55.88 -9.14 -20.67
N THR A 403 -55.19 -10.01 -21.41
CA THR A 403 -55.69 -10.53 -22.69
C THR A 403 -56.73 -11.61 -22.53
N TRP A 404 -56.95 -12.14 -21.33
CA TRP A 404 -57.89 -13.23 -21.04
C TRP A 404 -59.19 -12.79 -20.33
N VAL A 405 -59.27 -11.52 -19.95
CA VAL A 405 -60.45 -10.87 -19.40
C VAL A 405 -61.39 -10.31 -20.53
N LYS A 406 -60.90 -10.36 -21.78
CA LYS A 406 -61.71 -10.13 -22.96
C LYS A 406 -62.18 -11.47 -23.55
#